data_a6941071cc58ee369f283b721d4c5fb4
#
_entry.id   a6941071cc58ee369f283b721d4c5fb4
#
_cell.length_a   1.000
_cell.length_b   1.000
_cell.length_c   1.000
_cell.angle_alpha   90.00
_cell.angle_beta   90.00
_cell.angle_gamma   90.00
#
_symmetry.space_group_name_H-M   'P 1'
#
loop_
_entity.id
_entity.type
_entity.pdbx_description
1 polymer ?
#
loop_
_entity_poly.entity_id
_entity_poly.type
_entity_poly.pdbx_seq_one_letter_code
_entity_poly.pdbx_strand_id
1 'polypeptide(L)'
;MQESARRGQWMPGREAPDVELVQETRGAEPPLPRRRQRGVVLPVFSLLLFTSLLYATWELISLAHVVPDFILPTPLQVAQDFGLELSRGGLLANAGVTLQEALGGFALAAAAAGVLGYAIAHLRPLEVLVAPFIAASQAIPVVAVAPIIILLLGAGLLPKVLIGAVVVVFPLLITVVTGLRGVGRDYHDVARVFGASRLQTLLLVELPLAAPTLLSGLKLGLTLSIMGAVVGEFVAADSGLGFMISNAIGNFEVSTRYVALIALAIFSIALFGLVTLLERILLRWQDV
;
A
#
# COMPACT_ATOMS: atom_id res chain seq x y z
N MET A 1 -54.02 9.55 -57.96
CA MET A 1 -54.40 10.98 -57.89
C MET A 1 -53.57 11.58 -56.78
N GLN A 2 -52.59 12.33 -57.21
CA GLN A 2 -52.07 13.59 -56.64
C GLN A 2 -51.68 13.49 -55.16
N GLU A 3 -50.39 13.61 -54.83
CA GLU A 3 -49.64 14.88 -54.84
C GLU A 3 -48.13 14.59 -54.81
N SER A 4 -47.52 14.78 -55.81
CA SER A 4 -46.31 15.24 -56.37
C SER A 4 -45.72 16.46 -55.65
N ALA A 5 -44.44 16.44 -55.46
CA ALA A 5 -43.52 17.53 -55.58
C ALA A 5 -43.64 18.69 -54.56
N ARG A 6 -42.78 18.66 -53.52
CA ARG A 6 -42.08 19.91 -53.13
C ARG A 6 -40.58 19.75 -53.24
N ARG A 7 -40.08 20.23 -54.37
CA ARG A 7 -38.66 20.43 -54.65
C ARG A 7 -38.10 21.44 -53.67
N GLY A 8 -36.89 21.14 -53.21
CA GLY A 8 -36.10 22.01 -52.37
C GLY A 8 -35.92 23.40 -52.95
N GLN A 9 -36.33 24.40 -52.22
CA GLN A 9 -35.86 25.75 -52.41
C GLN A 9 -34.50 25.90 -51.75
N TRP A 10 -33.44 25.93 -52.56
CA TRP A 10 -32.11 26.35 -52.18
C TRP A 10 -32.19 27.85 -51.84
N MET A 11 -32.03 28.25 -50.59
CA MET A 11 -31.91 29.62 -50.16
C MET A 11 -30.47 30.08 -50.28
N PRO A 12 -30.10 30.96 -51.18
CA PRO A 12 -28.82 31.64 -51.17
C PRO A 12 -28.90 32.76 -50.11
N GLY A 13 -28.03 32.75 -49.11
CA GLY A 13 -27.91 33.89 -48.20
C GLY A 13 -27.74 33.55 -46.73
N ARG A 14 -27.08 32.45 -46.38
CA ARG A 14 -26.39 32.35 -45.08
C ARG A 14 -24.90 32.51 -45.34
N GLU A 15 -24.44 33.75 -45.13
CA GLU A 15 -23.01 34.01 -44.99
C GLU A 15 -22.44 33.02 -43.95
N ALA A 16 -21.38 32.34 -44.34
CA ALA A 16 -20.64 31.48 -43.42
C ALA A 16 -20.23 32.34 -42.20
N PRO A 17 -20.43 31.89 -40.98
CA PRO A 17 -19.98 32.64 -39.80
C PRO A 17 -18.48 32.90 -39.96
N ASP A 18 -18.12 34.19 -39.86
CA ASP A 18 -16.75 34.67 -40.01
C ASP A 18 -15.77 33.77 -39.22
N VAL A 19 -14.87 33.12 -39.93
CA VAL A 19 -13.84 32.27 -39.38
C VAL A 19 -12.88 33.04 -38.44
N GLU A 20 -12.90 34.38 -38.55
CA GLU A 20 -12.14 35.30 -37.70
C GLU A 20 -12.61 35.30 -36.24
N LEU A 21 -13.91 35.11 -35.95
CA LEU A 21 -14.42 35.08 -34.56
C LEU A 21 -14.06 33.82 -33.76
N VAL A 22 -13.62 32.75 -34.45
CA VAL A 22 -13.20 31.52 -33.78
C VAL A 22 -11.73 31.58 -33.34
N GLN A 23 -10.94 32.51 -33.90
CA GLN A 23 -9.54 32.66 -33.48
C GLN A 23 -9.36 33.58 -32.27
N GLU A 24 -10.29 34.49 -32.01
CA GLU A 24 -10.19 35.42 -30.86
C GLU A 24 -10.55 34.79 -29.50
N THR A 25 -11.27 33.67 -29.50
CA THR A 25 -11.62 32.96 -28.26
C THR A 25 -10.59 31.89 -27.84
N ARG A 26 -9.47 31.73 -28.54
CA ARG A 26 -8.29 31.10 -27.96
C ARG A 26 -7.61 32.08 -27.00
N GLY A 27 -8.39 32.55 -26.02
CA GLY A 27 -7.90 33.23 -24.84
C GLY A 27 -6.81 32.37 -24.23
N ALA A 28 -5.69 33.01 -23.96
CA ALA A 28 -4.50 32.40 -23.35
C ALA A 28 -4.90 31.32 -22.32
N GLU A 29 -4.54 30.09 -22.60
CA GLU A 29 -4.63 29.02 -21.57
C GLU A 29 -3.98 29.57 -20.30
N PRO A 30 -4.68 29.53 -19.17
CA PRO A 30 -4.08 30.02 -17.93
C PRO A 30 -2.75 29.25 -17.73
N PRO A 31 -1.66 29.95 -17.43
CA PRO A 31 -0.36 29.34 -17.30
C PRO A 31 -0.51 28.19 -16.29
N LEU A 32 -0.15 26.97 -16.71
CA LEU A 32 -0.17 25.80 -15.86
C LEU A 32 0.51 26.16 -14.54
N PRO A 33 -0.08 25.85 -13.39
CA PRO A 33 0.49 26.21 -12.11
C PRO A 33 1.90 25.65 -12.08
N ARG A 34 2.91 26.53 -12.09
CA ARG A 34 4.32 26.14 -11.96
C ARG A 34 4.41 25.24 -10.74
N ARG A 35 4.74 23.97 -10.95
CA ARG A 35 5.01 22.99 -9.92
C ARG A 35 6.07 23.60 -9.00
N ARG A 36 5.60 24.22 -7.92
CA ARG A 36 6.46 24.87 -6.92
C ARG A 36 7.40 23.78 -6.44
N GLN A 37 8.67 23.84 -6.80
CA GLN A 37 9.68 22.98 -6.23
C GLN A 37 9.65 23.24 -4.71
N ARG A 38 8.91 22.44 -3.99
CA ARG A 38 8.91 22.46 -2.53
C ARG A 38 10.31 22.08 -2.14
N GLY A 39 11.10 23.05 -1.71
CA GLY A 39 12.47 22.83 -1.30
C GLY A 39 12.48 21.67 -0.28
N VAL A 40 13.42 20.76 -0.42
CA VAL A 40 13.59 19.57 0.45
C VAL A 40 13.83 19.99 1.91
N VAL A 41 14.22 21.22 2.14
CA VAL A 41 14.54 21.81 3.45
C VAL A 41 13.34 21.81 4.41
N LEU A 42 12.13 22.18 3.92
CA LEU A 42 10.96 22.27 4.80
C LEU A 42 10.49 20.90 5.34
N PRO A 43 10.36 19.84 4.51
CA PRO A 43 9.98 18.53 5.04
C PRO A 43 11.06 17.91 5.93
N VAL A 44 12.35 18.13 5.68
CA VAL A 44 13.42 17.64 6.55
C VAL A 44 13.39 18.37 7.90
N PHE A 45 13.24 19.70 7.88
CA PHE A 45 13.13 20.48 9.11
C PHE A 45 11.91 20.09 9.95
N SER A 46 10.74 19.89 9.33
CA SER A 46 9.54 19.46 10.03
C SER A 46 9.70 18.05 10.63
N LEU A 47 10.37 17.13 9.95
CA LEU A 47 10.66 15.80 10.47
C LEU A 47 11.59 15.85 11.66
N LEU A 48 12.69 16.62 11.57
CA LEU A 48 13.65 16.79 12.67
C LEU A 48 12.98 17.46 13.90
N LEU A 49 12.17 18.49 13.68
CA LEU A 49 11.43 19.13 14.74
C LEU A 49 10.46 18.18 15.43
N PHE A 50 9.70 17.40 14.65
CA PHE A 50 8.76 16.43 15.19
C PHE A 50 9.46 15.32 16.00
N THR A 51 10.53 14.73 15.47
CA THR A 51 11.29 13.68 16.17
C THR A 51 11.96 14.22 17.44
N SER A 52 12.50 15.46 17.40
CA SER A 52 13.08 16.11 18.58
C SER A 52 12.02 16.39 19.64
N LEU A 53 10.84 16.83 19.24
CA LEU A 53 9.73 17.09 20.18
C LEU A 53 9.25 15.79 20.82
N LEU A 54 9.12 14.71 20.03
CA LEU A 54 8.75 13.39 20.54
C LEU A 54 9.77 12.85 21.54
N TYR A 55 11.07 12.96 21.21
CA TYR A 55 12.15 12.59 22.12
C TYR A 55 12.13 13.41 23.40
N ALA A 56 12.02 14.73 23.30
CA ALA A 56 11.98 15.63 24.46
C ALA A 56 10.77 15.35 25.35
N THR A 57 9.61 15.05 24.77
CA THR A 57 8.41 14.68 25.50
C THR A 57 8.62 13.37 26.27
N TRP A 58 9.21 12.36 25.62
CA TRP A 58 9.52 11.08 26.28
C TRP A 58 10.52 11.28 27.44
N GLU A 59 11.62 11.98 27.21
CA GLU A 59 12.64 12.28 28.23
C GLU A 59 12.03 13.04 29.42
N LEU A 60 11.21 14.07 29.15
CA LEU A 60 10.55 14.86 30.20
C LEU A 60 9.60 14.03 31.07
N ILE A 61 8.78 13.16 30.45
CA ILE A 61 7.86 12.28 31.19
C ILE A 61 8.65 11.29 32.06
N SER A 62 9.75 10.75 31.52
CA SER A 62 10.62 9.81 32.25
C SER A 62 11.35 10.49 33.40
N LEU A 63 11.96 11.66 33.20
CA LEU A 63 12.67 12.43 34.22
C LEU A 63 11.74 12.96 35.33
N ALA A 64 10.52 13.34 34.94
CA ALA A 64 9.52 13.82 35.90
C ALA A 64 8.88 12.69 36.75
N HIS A 65 9.25 11.41 36.44
CA HIS A 65 8.66 10.21 37.07
C HIS A 65 7.14 10.20 37.07
N VAL A 66 6.51 10.86 36.07
CA VAL A 66 5.05 10.87 35.89
C VAL A 66 4.52 9.46 35.65
N VAL A 67 5.33 8.65 34.98
CA VAL A 67 5.07 7.23 34.72
C VAL A 67 6.19 6.44 35.37
N PRO A 68 5.89 5.37 36.13
CA PRO A 68 6.92 4.51 36.73
C PRO A 68 7.84 3.89 35.68
N ASP A 69 9.13 3.70 36.03
CA ASP A 69 10.17 3.18 35.12
C ASP A 69 9.85 1.77 34.60
N PHE A 70 9.06 1.00 35.35
CA PHE A 70 8.59 -0.33 34.90
C PHE A 70 7.48 -0.27 33.85
N ILE A 71 7.00 0.93 33.48
CA ILE A 71 6.06 1.14 32.37
C ILE A 71 6.78 1.86 31.23
N LEU A 72 7.54 2.93 31.54
CA LEU A 72 8.21 3.76 30.55
C LEU A 72 9.70 3.92 30.92
N PRO A 73 10.63 3.17 30.31
CA PRO A 73 12.05 3.30 30.54
C PRO A 73 12.59 4.62 29.95
N THR A 74 13.77 5.03 30.39
CA THR A 74 14.42 6.20 29.81
C THR A 74 14.87 5.94 28.37
N PRO A 75 14.86 6.95 27.47
CA PRO A 75 15.39 6.80 26.12
C PRO A 75 16.85 6.28 26.09
N LEU A 76 17.67 6.68 27.06
CA LEU A 76 19.06 6.24 27.19
C LEU A 76 19.15 4.74 27.48
N GLN A 77 18.34 4.21 28.41
CA GLN A 77 18.30 2.77 28.69
C GLN A 77 17.91 1.99 27.43
N VAL A 78 16.86 2.42 26.75
CA VAL A 78 16.41 1.76 25.50
C VAL A 78 17.49 1.80 24.43
N ALA A 79 18.24 2.91 24.28
CA ALA A 79 19.33 3.01 23.33
C ALA A 79 20.51 2.08 23.67
N GLN A 80 20.84 1.95 24.95
CA GLN A 80 21.88 1.03 25.42
C GLN A 80 21.48 -0.44 25.18
N ASP A 81 20.25 -0.80 25.54
CA ASP A 81 19.74 -2.17 25.35
C ASP A 81 19.57 -2.49 23.87
N PHE A 82 19.21 -1.50 23.04
CA PHE A 82 19.18 -1.67 21.59
C PHE A 82 20.57 -2.05 21.05
N GLY A 83 21.62 -1.35 21.50
CA GLY A 83 22.99 -1.66 21.13
C GLY A 83 23.42 -3.05 21.60
N LEU A 84 23.03 -3.46 22.80
CA LEU A 84 23.31 -4.79 23.35
C LEU A 84 22.61 -5.90 22.54
N GLU A 85 21.30 -5.76 22.29
CA GLU A 85 20.53 -6.75 21.52
C GLU A 85 21.02 -6.85 20.07
N LEU A 86 21.43 -5.72 19.47
CA LEU A 86 22.02 -5.72 18.16
C LEU A 86 23.38 -6.47 18.15
N SER A 87 24.23 -6.23 19.14
CA SER A 87 25.56 -6.86 19.25
C SER A 87 25.46 -8.38 19.54
N ARG A 88 24.44 -8.81 20.25
CA ARG A 88 24.17 -10.22 20.52
C ARG A 88 23.58 -10.96 19.31
N GLY A 89 23.14 -10.23 18.28
CA GLY A 89 22.54 -10.79 17.08
C GLY A 89 21.07 -11.22 17.22
N GLY A 90 20.50 -11.16 18.43
CA GLY A 90 19.11 -11.57 18.70
C GLY A 90 18.11 -10.72 17.93
N LEU A 91 18.35 -9.41 17.88
CA LEU A 91 17.49 -8.46 17.17
C LEU A 91 17.45 -8.73 15.66
N LEU A 92 18.61 -8.97 15.02
CA LEU A 92 18.68 -9.26 13.59
C LEU A 92 18.09 -10.62 13.24
N ALA A 93 18.29 -11.62 14.07
CA ALA A 93 17.70 -12.95 13.89
C ALA A 93 16.17 -12.87 13.92
N ASN A 94 15.59 -12.20 14.92
CA ASN A 94 14.15 -12.01 15.04
C ASN A 94 13.58 -11.14 13.88
N ALA A 95 14.28 -10.07 13.48
CA ALA A 95 13.90 -9.28 12.31
C ALA A 95 13.88 -10.12 11.02
N GLY A 96 14.84 -11.02 10.85
CA GLY A 96 14.89 -11.95 9.72
C GLY A 96 13.69 -12.91 9.67
N VAL A 97 13.23 -13.40 10.82
CA VAL A 97 12.04 -14.26 10.92
C VAL A 97 10.79 -13.46 10.52
N THR A 98 10.58 -12.28 11.14
CA THR A 98 9.45 -11.41 10.79
C THR A 98 9.45 -11.05 9.30
N LEU A 99 10.64 -10.82 8.70
CA LEU A 99 10.76 -10.56 7.27
C LEU A 99 10.29 -11.74 6.41
N GLN A 100 10.72 -12.95 6.75
CA GLN A 100 10.31 -14.16 6.02
C GLN A 100 8.80 -14.35 6.07
N GLU A 101 8.20 -14.19 7.25
CA GLU A 101 6.76 -14.30 7.46
C GLU A 101 5.99 -13.23 6.69
N ALA A 102 6.44 -11.98 6.77
CA ALA A 102 5.83 -10.86 6.06
C ALA A 102 5.93 -11.02 4.53
N LEU A 103 7.11 -11.36 4.01
CA LEU A 103 7.29 -11.57 2.56
C LEU A 103 6.50 -12.78 2.07
N GLY A 104 6.45 -13.86 2.83
CA GLY A 104 5.64 -15.03 2.51
C GLY A 104 4.15 -14.69 2.43
N GLY A 105 3.63 -14.00 3.46
CA GLY A 105 2.24 -13.55 3.51
C GLY A 105 1.89 -12.59 2.38
N PHE A 106 2.77 -11.62 2.13
CA PHE A 106 2.63 -10.68 1.03
C PHE A 106 2.62 -11.37 -0.35
N ALA A 107 3.57 -12.27 -0.60
CA ALA A 107 3.66 -12.97 -1.88
C ALA A 107 2.42 -13.83 -2.15
N LEU A 108 1.93 -14.55 -1.14
CA LEU A 108 0.70 -15.34 -1.23
C LEU A 108 -0.52 -14.44 -1.50
N ALA A 109 -0.65 -13.33 -0.77
CA ALA A 109 -1.73 -12.38 -0.96
C ALA A 109 -1.66 -11.71 -2.34
N ALA A 110 -0.47 -11.31 -2.79
CA ALA A 110 -0.28 -10.68 -4.09
C ALA A 110 -0.63 -11.63 -5.25
N ALA A 111 -0.23 -12.89 -5.15
CA ALA A 111 -0.61 -13.91 -6.14
C ALA A 111 -2.14 -14.12 -6.17
N ALA A 112 -2.76 -14.29 -5.01
CA ALA A 112 -4.21 -14.48 -4.91
C ALA A 112 -4.99 -13.24 -5.39
N ALA A 113 -4.59 -12.04 -4.94
CA ALA A 113 -5.22 -10.79 -5.34
C ALA A 113 -5.00 -10.46 -6.82
N GLY A 114 -3.84 -10.81 -7.39
CA GLY A 114 -3.57 -10.66 -8.81
C GLY A 114 -4.52 -11.50 -9.67
N VAL A 115 -4.62 -12.79 -9.37
CA VAL A 115 -5.47 -13.71 -10.14
C VAL A 115 -6.96 -13.39 -9.95
N LEU A 116 -7.42 -13.26 -8.70
CA LEU A 116 -8.83 -12.97 -8.40
C LEU A 116 -9.21 -11.55 -8.84
N GLY A 117 -8.34 -10.57 -8.64
CA GLY A 117 -8.55 -9.19 -9.05
C GLY A 117 -8.67 -9.03 -10.55
N TYR A 118 -7.82 -9.72 -11.32
CA TYR A 118 -7.94 -9.78 -12.77
C TYR A 118 -9.31 -10.37 -13.20
N ALA A 119 -9.68 -11.50 -12.60
CA ALA A 119 -10.97 -12.13 -12.90
C ALA A 119 -12.16 -11.21 -12.56
N ILE A 120 -12.14 -10.55 -11.40
CA ILE A 120 -13.19 -9.61 -10.96
C ILE A 120 -13.23 -8.36 -11.85
N ALA A 121 -12.07 -7.85 -12.27
CA ALA A 121 -11.99 -6.67 -13.13
C ALA A 121 -12.71 -6.90 -14.48
N HIS A 122 -12.64 -8.13 -15.02
CA HIS A 122 -13.19 -8.50 -16.32
C HIS A 122 -14.56 -9.18 -16.27
N LEU A 123 -14.97 -9.71 -15.10
CA LEU A 123 -16.22 -10.48 -14.94
C LEU A 123 -17.15 -9.83 -13.92
N ARG A 124 -18.11 -9.01 -14.38
CA ARG A 124 -19.11 -8.35 -13.52
C ARG A 124 -19.83 -9.27 -12.52
N PRO A 125 -20.23 -10.51 -12.87
CA PRO A 125 -20.90 -11.39 -11.90
C PRO A 125 -20.02 -11.72 -10.69
N LEU A 126 -18.71 -11.86 -10.89
CA LEU A 126 -17.74 -12.11 -9.80
C LEU A 126 -17.65 -10.93 -8.82
N GLU A 127 -17.72 -9.71 -9.31
CA GLU A 127 -17.74 -8.52 -8.46
C GLU A 127 -18.92 -8.53 -7.49
N VAL A 128 -20.13 -8.73 -8.02
CA VAL A 128 -21.36 -8.76 -7.21
C VAL A 128 -21.29 -9.88 -6.16
N LEU A 129 -20.72 -11.03 -6.54
CA LEU A 129 -20.55 -12.16 -5.63
C LEU A 129 -19.54 -11.88 -4.52
N VAL A 130 -18.41 -11.25 -4.84
CA VAL A 130 -17.27 -11.06 -3.92
C VAL A 130 -17.39 -9.78 -3.07
N ALA A 131 -18.13 -8.77 -3.55
CA ALA A 131 -18.27 -7.49 -2.85
C ALA A 131 -18.69 -7.61 -1.37
N PRO A 132 -19.69 -8.43 -0.97
CA PRO A 132 -20.06 -8.57 0.43
C PRO A 132 -18.95 -9.20 1.28
N PHE A 133 -18.14 -10.11 0.72
CA PHE A 133 -17.02 -10.71 1.43
C PHE A 133 -15.87 -9.71 1.64
N ILE A 134 -15.61 -8.86 0.65
CA ILE A 134 -14.64 -7.76 0.78
C ILE A 134 -15.07 -6.81 1.90
N ALA A 135 -16.36 -6.41 1.93
CA ALA A 135 -16.88 -5.55 2.98
C ALA A 135 -16.79 -6.20 4.37
N ALA A 136 -17.15 -7.47 4.48
CA ALA A 136 -17.09 -8.23 5.74
C ALA A 136 -15.64 -8.38 6.25
N SER A 137 -14.68 -8.60 5.35
CA SER A 137 -13.26 -8.75 5.73
C SER A 137 -12.67 -7.52 6.41
N GLN A 138 -13.17 -6.33 6.08
CA GLN A 138 -12.75 -5.07 6.70
C GLN A 138 -13.28 -4.92 8.13
N ALA A 139 -14.37 -5.60 8.48
CA ALA A 139 -15.01 -5.54 9.79
C ALA A 139 -14.43 -6.56 10.79
N ILE A 140 -13.84 -7.65 10.31
CA ILE A 140 -13.33 -8.73 11.17
C ILE A 140 -11.90 -8.43 11.60
N PRO A 141 -11.64 -8.26 12.92
CA PRO A 141 -10.28 -8.06 13.43
C PRO A 141 -9.43 -9.32 13.20
N VAL A 142 -8.33 -9.19 12.47
CA VAL A 142 -7.43 -10.33 12.18
C VAL A 142 -6.88 -10.96 13.46
N VAL A 143 -6.66 -10.15 14.50
CA VAL A 143 -6.20 -10.64 15.82
C VAL A 143 -7.17 -11.68 16.41
N ALA A 144 -8.48 -11.58 16.12
CA ALA A 144 -9.45 -12.58 16.58
C ALA A 144 -9.41 -13.88 15.75
N VAL A 145 -8.97 -13.80 14.49
CA VAL A 145 -8.88 -14.96 13.58
C VAL A 145 -7.55 -15.71 13.75
N ALA A 146 -6.48 -15.03 14.13
CA ALA A 146 -5.15 -15.60 14.26
C ALA A 146 -5.10 -16.86 15.16
N PRO A 147 -5.71 -16.89 16.37
CA PRO A 147 -5.71 -18.10 17.19
C PRO A 147 -6.38 -19.29 16.52
N ILE A 148 -7.43 -19.07 15.73
CA ILE A 148 -8.15 -20.12 15.01
C ILE A 148 -7.25 -20.74 13.93
N ILE A 149 -6.54 -19.90 13.18
CA ILE A 149 -5.61 -20.36 12.13
C ILE A 149 -4.49 -21.21 12.77
N ILE A 150 -3.94 -20.73 13.88
CA ILE A 150 -2.87 -21.44 14.59
C ILE A 150 -3.37 -22.77 15.19
N LEU A 151 -4.57 -22.79 15.76
CA LEU A 151 -5.19 -24.00 16.30
C LEU A 151 -5.38 -25.09 15.22
N LEU A 152 -5.75 -24.67 13.99
CA LEU A 152 -6.01 -25.58 12.87
C LEU A 152 -4.72 -26.08 12.21
N LEU A 153 -3.69 -25.26 12.11
CA LEU A 153 -2.47 -25.57 11.36
C LEU A 153 -1.26 -25.90 12.22
N GLY A 154 -1.37 -25.70 13.53
CA GLY A 154 -0.24 -25.84 14.46
C GLY A 154 0.64 -24.61 14.51
N ALA A 155 1.71 -24.69 15.33
CA ALA A 155 2.76 -23.67 15.39
C ALA A 155 3.70 -23.78 14.17
N GLY A 156 4.31 -22.67 13.76
CA GLY A 156 5.31 -22.66 12.68
C GLY A 156 5.15 -21.50 11.71
N LEU A 157 5.85 -21.57 10.59
CA LEU A 157 5.89 -20.51 9.58
C LEU A 157 4.55 -20.37 8.82
N LEU A 158 3.93 -21.51 8.47
CA LEU A 158 2.75 -21.52 7.59
C LEU A 158 1.55 -20.73 8.15
N PRO A 159 1.10 -20.94 9.41
CA PRO A 159 -0.01 -20.17 9.96
C PRO A 159 0.27 -18.66 9.99
N LYS A 160 1.50 -18.24 10.30
CA LYS A 160 1.88 -16.83 10.35
C LYS A 160 1.87 -16.19 8.95
N VAL A 161 2.38 -16.90 7.94
CA VAL A 161 2.29 -16.51 6.52
C VAL A 161 0.82 -16.36 6.10
N LEU A 162 -0.05 -17.29 6.50
CA LEU A 162 -1.49 -17.21 6.19
C LEU A 162 -2.17 -16.05 6.90
N ILE A 163 -1.84 -15.77 8.15
CA ILE A 163 -2.36 -14.60 8.87
C ILE A 163 -1.95 -13.31 8.14
N GLY A 164 -0.67 -13.19 7.76
CA GLY A 164 -0.18 -12.09 6.94
C GLY A 164 -0.92 -11.97 5.61
N ALA A 165 -1.15 -13.08 4.92
CA ALA A 165 -1.88 -13.10 3.65
C ALA A 165 -3.34 -12.66 3.80
N VAL A 166 -4.04 -13.09 4.84
CA VAL A 166 -5.44 -12.69 5.10
C VAL A 166 -5.57 -11.19 5.33
N VAL A 167 -4.61 -10.56 6.03
CA VAL A 167 -4.58 -9.10 6.23
C VAL A 167 -4.47 -8.36 4.91
N VAL A 168 -3.68 -8.88 3.98
CA VAL A 168 -3.22 -8.17 2.78
C VAL A 168 -4.10 -8.43 1.57
N VAL A 169 -4.69 -9.62 1.45
CA VAL A 169 -5.36 -10.06 0.21
C VAL A 169 -6.49 -9.13 -0.21
N PHE A 170 -7.35 -8.70 0.70
CA PHE A 170 -8.50 -7.87 0.35
C PHE A 170 -8.14 -6.43 -0.03
N PRO A 171 -7.27 -5.70 0.70
CA PRO A 171 -6.75 -4.41 0.25
C PRO A 171 -6.07 -4.48 -1.12
N LEU A 172 -5.25 -5.51 -1.37
CA LEU A 172 -4.63 -5.71 -2.68
C LEU A 172 -5.64 -6.02 -3.76
N LEU A 173 -6.65 -6.85 -3.47
CA LEU A 173 -7.72 -7.18 -4.39
C LEU A 173 -8.46 -5.93 -4.87
N ILE A 174 -8.83 -5.05 -3.95
CA ILE A 174 -9.46 -3.76 -4.27
C ILE A 174 -8.55 -2.95 -5.18
N THR A 175 -7.27 -2.88 -4.85
CA THR A 175 -6.28 -2.09 -5.62
C THR A 175 -6.09 -2.65 -7.03
N VAL A 176 -6.00 -3.97 -7.19
CA VAL A 176 -5.89 -4.62 -8.50
C VAL A 176 -7.12 -4.35 -9.35
N VAL A 177 -8.31 -4.54 -8.79
CA VAL A 177 -9.58 -4.29 -9.52
C VAL A 177 -9.68 -2.82 -9.93
N THR A 178 -9.39 -1.89 -9.02
CA THR A 178 -9.45 -0.44 -9.29
C THR A 178 -8.42 -0.03 -10.32
N GLY A 179 -7.18 -0.52 -10.23
CA GLY A 179 -6.11 -0.23 -11.17
C GLY A 179 -6.43 -0.69 -12.58
N LEU A 180 -6.87 -1.95 -12.75
CA LEU A 180 -7.20 -2.50 -14.06
C LEU A 180 -8.42 -1.83 -14.69
N ARG A 181 -9.46 -1.52 -13.90
CA ARG A 181 -10.65 -0.79 -14.40
C ARG A 181 -10.41 0.68 -14.67
N GLY A 182 -9.37 1.25 -14.07
CA GLY A 182 -8.93 2.62 -14.34
C GLY A 182 -8.36 2.80 -15.75
N VAL A 183 -8.00 1.71 -16.44
CA VAL A 183 -7.54 1.76 -17.83
C VAL A 183 -8.72 2.12 -18.74
N GLY A 184 -8.58 3.22 -19.49
CA GLY A 184 -9.62 3.75 -20.38
C GLY A 184 -10.00 2.75 -21.47
N ARG A 185 -11.30 2.76 -21.86
CA ARG A 185 -11.82 1.87 -22.90
C ARG A 185 -11.13 2.05 -24.24
N ASP A 186 -10.73 3.26 -24.55
CA ASP A 186 -10.06 3.60 -25.81
C ASP A 186 -8.77 2.77 -26.02
N TYR A 187 -8.01 2.52 -24.96
CA TYR A 187 -6.81 1.67 -25.01
C TYR A 187 -7.15 0.20 -25.34
N HIS A 188 -8.25 -0.31 -24.79
CA HIS A 188 -8.72 -1.66 -25.12
C HIS A 188 -9.21 -1.78 -26.56
N ASP A 189 -9.89 -0.75 -27.06
CA ASP A 189 -10.39 -0.71 -28.45
C ASP A 189 -9.24 -0.63 -29.45
N VAL A 190 -8.21 0.17 -29.17
CA VAL A 190 -6.96 0.20 -29.96
C VAL A 190 -6.29 -1.18 -29.97
N ALA A 191 -6.10 -1.81 -28.79
CA ALA A 191 -5.51 -3.14 -28.72
C ALA A 191 -6.29 -4.17 -29.54
N ARG A 192 -7.63 -4.09 -29.52
CA ARG A 192 -8.51 -4.98 -30.29
C ARG A 192 -8.37 -4.76 -31.80
N VAL A 193 -8.27 -3.52 -32.26
CA VAL A 193 -8.07 -3.18 -33.67
C VAL A 193 -6.75 -3.78 -34.18
N PHE A 194 -5.69 -3.75 -33.36
CA PHE A 194 -4.40 -4.39 -33.67
C PHE A 194 -4.39 -5.91 -33.49
N GLY A 195 -5.52 -6.53 -33.15
CA GLY A 195 -5.62 -7.99 -33.01
C GLY A 195 -4.91 -8.55 -31.78
N ALA A 196 -4.69 -7.74 -30.74
CA ALA A 196 -4.03 -8.18 -29.52
C ALA A 196 -4.84 -9.28 -28.80
N SER A 197 -4.19 -10.35 -28.38
CA SER A 197 -4.77 -11.35 -27.51
C SER A 197 -5.03 -10.81 -26.10
N ARG A 198 -5.86 -11.47 -25.30
CA ARG A 198 -6.14 -11.07 -23.90
C ARG A 198 -4.86 -10.94 -23.06
N LEU A 199 -3.91 -11.86 -23.23
CA LEU A 199 -2.64 -11.81 -22.52
C LEU A 199 -1.76 -10.64 -22.98
N GLN A 200 -1.73 -10.36 -24.28
CA GLN A 200 -1.03 -9.20 -24.84
C GLN A 200 -1.66 -7.89 -24.34
N THR A 201 -2.99 -7.79 -24.32
CA THR A 201 -3.70 -6.63 -23.76
C THR A 201 -3.36 -6.45 -22.28
N LEU A 202 -3.36 -7.52 -21.48
CA LEU A 202 -2.97 -7.46 -20.07
C LEU A 202 -1.52 -6.98 -19.91
N LEU A 203 -0.56 -7.62 -20.57
CA LEU A 203 0.87 -7.36 -20.32
C LEU A 203 1.36 -6.05 -20.95
N LEU A 204 0.83 -5.66 -22.12
CA LEU A 204 1.34 -4.51 -22.88
C LEU A 204 0.51 -3.24 -22.70
N VAL A 205 -0.73 -3.35 -22.21
CA VAL A 205 -1.64 -2.22 -22.08
C VAL A 205 -2.10 -2.04 -20.63
N GLU A 206 -2.79 -3.04 -20.07
CA GLU A 206 -3.43 -2.90 -18.76
C GLU A 206 -2.41 -2.77 -17.63
N LEU A 207 -1.43 -3.67 -17.53
CA LEU A 207 -0.43 -3.64 -16.46
C LEU A 207 0.44 -2.37 -16.48
N PRO A 208 0.97 -1.90 -17.64
CA PRO A 208 1.73 -0.66 -17.68
C PRO A 208 0.88 0.57 -17.28
N LEU A 209 -0.36 0.68 -17.76
CA LEU A 209 -1.23 1.80 -17.44
C LEU A 209 -1.75 1.77 -15.99
N ALA A 210 -2.00 0.57 -15.43
CA ALA A 210 -2.40 0.39 -14.05
C ALA A 210 -1.20 0.41 -13.06
N ALA A 211 0.04 0.39 -13.54
CA ALA A 211 1.24 0.24 -12.72
C ALA A 211 1.34 1.21 -11.54
N PRO A 212 1.02 2.51 -11.64
CA PRO A 212 1.07 3.42 -10.50
C PRO A 212 0.13 3.00 -9.37
N THR A 213 -1.10 2.62 -9.72
CA THR A 213 -2.10 2.15 -8.75
C THR A 213 -1.67 0.84 -8.14
N LEU A 214 -1.21 -0.11 -8.96
CA LEU A 214 -0.76 -1.43 -8.51
C LEU A 214 0.45 -1.32 -7.57
N LEU A 215 1.45 -0.52 -7.91
CA LEU A 215 2.64 -0.31 -7.06
C LEU A 215 2.29 0.36 -5.73
N SER A 216 1.37 1.31 -5.74
CA SER A 216 0.86 1.93 -4.50
C SER A 216 0.16 0.89 -3.61
N GLY A 217 -0.63 -0.01 -4.21
CA GLY A 217 -1.25 -1.12 -3.49
C GLY A 217 -0.26 -2.14 -2.96
N LEU A 218 0.75 -2.50 -3.75
CA LEU A 218 1.81 -3.41 -3.30
C LEU A 218 2.59 -2.83 -2.12
N LYS A 219 2.89 -1.53 -2.14
CA LYS A 219 3.51 -0.82 -1.02
C LYS A 219 2.68 -0.91 0.26
N LEU A 220 1.38 -0.60 0.15
CA LEU A 220 0.44 -0.73 1.26
C LEU A 220 0.36 -2.18 1.76
N GLY A 221 0.22 -3.14 0.83
CA GLY A 221 0.12 -4.56 1.14
C GLY A 221 1.35 -5.09 1.88
N LEU A 222 2.55 -4.68 1.46
CA LEU A 222 3.78 -5.10 2.14
C LEU A 222 3.87 -4.55 3.57
N THR A 223 3.44 -3.30 3.79
CA THR A 223 3.38 -2.72 5.14
C THR A 223 2.36 -3.46 6.03
N LEU A 224 1.19 -3.76 5.48
CA LEU A 224 0.15 -4.53 6.19
C LEU A 224 0.59 -5.96 6.49
N SER A 225 1.43 -6.57 5.64
CA SER A 225 1.94 -7.92 5.84
C SER A 225 2.84 -8.02 7.08
N ILE A 226 3.65 -6.99 7.35
CA ILE A 226 4.45 -6.92 8.59
C ILE A 226 3.51 -6.94 9.81
N MET A 227 2.43 -6.16 9.76
CA MET A 227 1.43 -6.15 10.84
C MET A 227 0.81 -7.54 11.04
N GLY A 228 0.48 -8.23 9.94
CA GLY A 228 -0.06 -9.58 9.98
C GLY A 228 0.92 -10.61 10.56
N ALA A 229 2.21 -10.54 10.19
CA ALA A 229 3.27 -11.37 10.76
C ALA A 229 3.39 -11.18 12.28
N VAL A 230 3.47 -9.92 12.73
CA VAL A 230 3.53 -9.57 14.16
C VAL A 230 2.33 -10.09 14.94
N VAL A 231 1.11 -10.01 14.37
CA VAL A 231 -0.09 -10.60 15.00
C VAL A 231 0.04 -12.11 15.14
N GLY A 232 0.56 -12.80 14.14
CA GLY A 232 0.85 -14.24 14.21
C GLY A 232 1.89 -14.58 15.27
N GLU A 233 2.95 -13.77 15.36
CA GLU A 233 4.02 -13.92 16.36
C GLU A 233 3.53 -13.69 17.79
N PHE A 234 2.59 -12.78 18.00
CA PHE A 234 2.02 -12.56 19.35
C PHE A 234 1.22 -13.73 19.88
N VAL A 235 0.59 -14.50 19.00
CA VAL A 235 -0.31 -15.58 19.42
C VAL A 235 0.44 -16.88 19.68
N ALA A 236 1.40 -17.24 18.81
CA ALA A 236 2.12 -18.50 18.98
C ALA A 236 3.44 -18.46 18.18
N ALA A 237 4.46 -17.87 18.75
CA ALA A 237 5.80 -17.87 18.18
C ALA A 237 6.85 -18.18 19.25
N ASP A 238 8.00 -18.64 18.75
CA ASP A 238 9.24 -18.84 19.48
C ASP A 238 10.36 -17.91 18.98
N SER A 239 10.06 -17.11 17.94
CA SER A 239 10.98 -16.20 17.29
C SER A 239 10.22 -15.12 16.50
N GLY A 240 10.90 -14.01 16.19
CA GLY A 240 10.37 -12.85 15.52
C GLY A 240 10.32 -11.60 16.41
N LEU A 241 10.17 -10.42 15.81
CA LEU A 241 10.11 -9.15 16.55
C LEU A 241 8.86 -9.05 17.42
N GLY A 242 7.71 -9.57 16.93
CA GLY A 242 6.47 -9.64 17.71
C GLY A 242 6.58 -10.62 18.88
N PHE A 243 7.24 -11.77 18.67
CA PHE A 243 7.58 -12.67 19.77
C PHE A 243 8.47 -11.98 20.81
N MET A 244 9.51 -11.26 20.38
CA MET A 244 10.39 -10.53 21.28
C MET A 244 9.62 -9.53 22.15
N ILE A 245 8.62 -8.83 21.58
CA ILE A 245 7.72 -7.94 22.33
C ILE A 245 6.88 -8.74 23.34
N SER A 246 6.23 -9.81 22.89
CA SER A 246 5.36 -10.64 23.75
C SER A 246 6.14 -11.30 24.89
N ASN A 247 7.32 -11.83 24.61
CA ASN A 247 8.22 -12.44 25.58
C ASN A 247 8.71 -11.41 26.62
N ALA A 248 9.10 -10.22 26.18
CA ALA A 248 9.52 -9.14 27.06
C ALA A 248 8.36 -8.64 27.97
N ILE A 249 7.12 -8.69 27.50
CA ILE A 249 5.93 -8.43 28.35
C ILE A 249 5.79 -9.51 29.41
N GLY A 250 5.90 -10.78 29.04
CA GLY A 250 5.78 -11.91 29.96
C GLY A 250 6.86 -11.96 31.05
N ASN A 251 8.06 -11.51 30.70
CA ASN A 251 9.23 -11.50 31.62
C ASN A 251 9.42 -10.16 32.34
N PHE A 252 8.54 -9.17 32.14
CA PHE A 252 8.68 -7.83 32.71
C PHE A 252 9.95 -7.08 32.26
N GLU A 253 10.50 -7.44 31.11
CA GLU A 253 11.68 -6.78 30.50
C GLU A 253 11.25 -5.54 29.71
N VAL A 254 11.00 -4.44 30.44
CA VAL A 254 10.37 -3.26 29.87
C VAL A 254 11.21 -2.65 28.75
N SER A 255 12.52 -2.50 28.94
CA SER A 255 13.42 -1.90 27.96
C SER A 255 13.50 -2.74 26.68
N THR A 256 13.63 -4.06 26.79
CA THR A 256 13.63 -5.00 25.65
C THR A 256 12.37 -4.89 24.81
N ARG A 257 11.22 -4.69 25.44
CA ARG A 257 9.95 -4.45 24.75
C ARG A 257 10.00 -3.19 23.86
N TYR A 258 10.54 -2.09 24.38
CA TYR A 258 10.70 -0.85 23.59
C TYR A 258 11.76 -0.99 22.49
N VAL A 259 12.84 -1.73 22.76
CA VAL A 259 13.84 -2.07 21.73
C VAL A 259 13.19 -2.80 20.56
N ALA A 260 12.38 -3.82 20.83
CA ALA A 260 11.70 -4.57 19.78
C ALA A 260 10.67 -3.73 19.01
N LEU A 261 9.91 -2.84 19.70
CA LEU A 261 8.99 -1.91 19.06
C LEU A 261 9.72 -0.92 18.14
N ILE A 262 10.83 -0.35 18.60
CA ILE A 262 11.64 0.59 17.79
C ILE A 262 12.25 -0.16 16.60
N ALA A 263 12.77 -1.37 16.81
CA ALA A 263 13.30 -2.19 15.74
C ALA A 263 12.24 -2.51 14.68
N LEU A 264 11.02 -2.84 15.09
CA LEU A 264 9.89 -3.07 14.19
C LEU A 264 9.53 -1.81 13.39
N ALA A 265 9.55 -0.64 14.04
CA ALA A 265 9.30 0.63 13.35
C ALA A 265 10.39 0.95 12.32
N ILE A 266 11.66 0.81 12.68
CA ILE A 266 12.81 1.00 11.77
C ILE A 266 12.72 0.02 10.60
N PHE A 267 12.44 -1.24 10.87
CA PHE A 267 12.28 -2.28 9.88
C PHE A 267 11.15 -1.95 8.88
N SER A 268 9.99 -1.55 9.38
CA SER A 268 8.83 -1.16 8.56
C SER A 268 9.14 0.05 7.69
N ILE A 269 9.82 1.07 8.24
CA ILE A 269 10.25 2.27 7.49
C ILE A 269 11.27 1.91 6.42
N ALA A 270 12.24 1.05 6.72
CA ALA A 270 13.25 0.61 5.77
C ALA A 270 12.62 -0.15 4.59
N LEU A 271 11.69 -1.06 4.88
CA LEU A 271 10.98 -1.83 3.86
C LEU A 271 10.08 -0.94 3.00
N PHE A 272 9.34 -0.02 3.61
CA PHE A 272 8.54 0.98 2.88
C PHE A 272 9.42 1.87 1.99
N GLY A 273 10.58 2.30 2.49
CA GLY A 273 11.56 3.09 1.75
C GLY A 273 12.12 2.34 0.55
N LEU A 274 12.45 1.05 0.74
CA LEU A 274 12.93 0.17 -0.33
C LEU A 274 11.90 0.05 -1.46
N VAL A 275 10.63 -0.20 -1.13
CA VAL A 275 9.56 -0.30 -2.13
C VAL A 275 9.32 1.05 -2.82
N THR A 276 9.42 2.16 -2.09
CA THR A 276 9.31 3.51 -2.68
C THR A 276 10.45 3.79 -3.67
N LEU A 277 11.65 3.31 -3.37
CA LEU A 277 12.80 3.42 -4.28
C LEU A 277 12.57 2.59 -5.55
N LEU A 278 12.11 1.34 -5.39
CA LEU A 278 11.76 0.48 -6.53
C LEU A 278 10.65 1.10 -7.40
N GLU A 279 9.60 1.65 -6.79
CA GLU A 279 8.54 2.37 -7.48
C GLU A 279 9.09 3.50 -8.35
N ARG A 280 9.97 4.36 -7.80
CA ARG A 280 10.58 5.46 -8.55
C ARG A 280 11.44 4.97 -9.73
N ILE A 281 12.09 3.83 -9.58
CA ILE A 281 12.91 3.25 -10.66
C ILE A 281 11.99 2.69 -11.76
N LEU A 282 10.93 1.99 -11.37
CA LEU A 282 10.01 1.35 -12.29
C LEU A 282 9.11 2.33 -13.04
N LEU A 283 8.76 3.47 -12.43
CA LEU A 283 7.86 4.47 -13.03
C LEU A 283 8.59 5.67 -13.68
N ARG A 284 9.91 5.62 -13.86
CA ARG A 284 10.69 6.71 -14.49
C ARG A 284 10.17 7.12 -15.86
N TRP A 285 9.48 6.25 -16.57
CA TRP A 285 8.90 6.52 -17.88
C TRP A 285 7.61 7.37 -17.84
N GLN A 286 7.00 7.58 -16.66
CA GLN A 286 5.81 8.43 -16.50
C GLN A 286 6.15 9.89 -16.21
N ASP A 287 7.38 10.20 -15.83
CA ASP A 287 7.85 11.57 -15.56
C ASP A 287 8.31 12.30 -16.85
N VAL A 288 8.18 11.68 -18.02
CA VAL A 288 8.43 12.22 -19.35
C VAL A 288 7.11 12.62 -19.99
#